data_f3fed46e886d2c09d308f8a2b7fe01e4
#
_entry.id   f3fed46e886d2c09d308f8a2b7fe01e4
#
_cell.length_a   1.000
_cell.length_b   1.000
_cell.length_c   1.000
_cell.angle_alpha   90.00
_cell.angle_beta   90.00
_cell.angle_gamma   90.00
#
_symmetry.space_group_name_H-M   'P 1'
#
loop_
_entity.id
_entity.type
_entity.pdbx_description
1 polymer ?
#
loop_
_entity_poly.entity_id
_entity_poly.type
_entity_poly.pdbx_seq_one_letter_code
_entity_poly.pdbx_strand_id
1 'polypeptide(L)'
;MQTATLDRIIASALLVLASIGVQAKQDLPFNIESVTAFDEPWAMTFLPDGKMLVTEKKGSLLVVNADGDKRLVSGLPDVGYGGQGGLGDIALHPDFAANGMVYLSYVESAVDGTRGAAVGRGRLDSEGKRPSVSDFEVIWRQYPKMVGYGHYGHRLMFDDAGFLWITSGDRQKFTPAQDMQSNLGKVLRLNDDGSVPADNPFADYRADSPLVDRIGVYGEVWSLGHRNPLGIAQDLQGQLWVIEMGPRHGDELNLVRKGKNYGYPEVSDGDHYDGRPIPDHSTRPEFEAPKISWVPAISPSHLAFVEGAQFEAWQGNALAAGLGAKVIVRIEVDGAAAREVARYDMDTRIRSVMEGPEGAIWALEDERGSSEGRLLKLTPK
;
A
#
# COMPACT_ATOMS: atom_id res chain seq x y z
N MET A 1 60.51 11.21 63.97
CA MET A 1 59.10 11.35 64.38
C MET A 1 58.33 11.90 63.16
N GLN A 2 57.75 11.06 62.39
CA GLN A 2 56.87 11.43 61.23
C GLN A 2 55.52 10.71 61.42
N THR A 3 54.54 11.51 61.63
CA THR A 3 53.11 11.05 61.72
C THR A 3 52.53 10.89 60.31
N ALA A 4 52.12 9.68 59.97
CA ALA A 4 51.42 9.38 58.77
C ALA A 4 49.87 9.61 58.96
N THR A 5 49.32 10.49 58.20
CA THR A 5 47.85 10.70 58.08
C THR A 5 47.27 9.74 57.11
N LEU A 6 46.23 8.95 57.48
CA LEU A 6 45.47 8.03 56.66
C LEU A 6 44.30 8.79 56.06
N ASP A 7 44.32 9.03 54.74
CA ASP A 7 43.18 9.54 54.02
C ASP A 7 42.21 8.40 53.68
N ARG A 8 40.97 8.49 54.20
CA ARG A 8 39.87 7.61 53.86
C ARG A 8 39.17 8.12 52.59
N ILE A 9 39.31 7.39 51.50
CA ILE A 9 38.52 7.59 50.28
C ILE A 9 37.16 6.90 50.49
N ILE A 10 36.10 7.72 50.59
CA ILE A 10 34.71 7.24 50.57
C ILE A 10 34.28 7.17 49.10
N ALA A 11 34.16 5.95 48.56
CA ALA A 11 33.60 5.73 47.25
C ALA A 11 32.03 5.71 47.36
N SER A 12 31.41 6.77 46.91
CA SER A 12 29.95 6.83 46.76
C SER A 12 29.53 6.08 45.49
N ALA A 13 28.94 4.88 45.64
CA ALA A 13 28.31 4.16 44.54
C ALA A 13 26.92 4.79 44.26
N LEU A 14 26.81 5.52 43.16
CA LEU A 14 25.52 5.94 42.63
C LEU A 14 24.81 4.71 42.01
N LEU A 15 23.77 4.23 42.70
CA LEU A 15 22.83 3.27 42.14
C LEU A 15 21.93 4.01 41.15
N VAL A 16 22.13 3.87 39.82
CA VAL A 16 21.18 4.29 38.79
C VAL A 16 20.11 3.24 38.73
N LEU A 17 18.98 3.50 39.39
CA LEU A 17 17.75 2.74 39.20
C LEU A 17 17.18 3.09 37.81
N ALA A 18 17.43 2.24 36.81
CA ALA A 18 16.71 2.29 35.54
C ALA A 18 15.25 1.88 35.84
N SER A 19 14.37 2.86 35.92
CA SER A 19 12.93 2.63 35.93
C SER A 19 12.55 2.07 34.56
N ILE A 20 12.30 0.77 34.48
CA ILE A 20 11.60 0.16 33.35
C ILE A 20 10.17 0.68 33.45
N GLY A 21 9.90 1.77 32.75
CA GLY A 21 8.55 2.27 32.59
C GLY A 21 7.75 1.22 31.80
N VAL A 22 6.87 0.48 32.46
CA VAL A 22 5.81 -0.25 31.77
C VAL A 22 4.95 0.80 31.11
N GLN A 23 5.11 0.97 29.80
CA GLN A 23 4.25 1.86 29.02
C GLN A 23 2.83 1.27 29.10
N ALA A 24 1.91 2.02 29.69
CA ALA A 24 0.52 1.60 29.78
C ALA A 24 -0.01 1.36 28.35
N LYS A 25 -0.65 0.22 28.13
CA LYS A 25 -1.25 -0.10 26.83
C LYS A 25 -2.23 1.01 26.46
N GLN A 26 -2.15 1.52 25.24
CA GLN A 26 -3.06 2.55 24.75
C GLN A 26 -4.50 2.06 24.86
N ASP A 27 -5.40 2.88 25.41
CA ASP A 27 -6.83 2.61 25.35
C ASP A 27 -7.34 2.92 23.94
N LEU A 28 -7.62 1.88 23.17
CA LEU A 28 -8.11 2.00 21.81
C LEU A 28 -9.59 2.39 21.81
N PRO A 29 -10.07 3.27 20.92
CA PRO A 29 -11.47 3.66 20.84
C PRO A 29 -12.39 2.61 20.21
N PHE A 30 -11.87 1.41 19.98
CA PHE A 30 -12.58 0.28 19.37
C PHE A 30 -12.20 -1.03 20.05
N ASN A 31 -13.11 -1.99 19.93
CA ASN A 31 -12.86 -3.40 20.27
C ASN A 31 -12.21 -4.09 19.07
N ILE A 32 -11.41 -5.11 19.31
CA ILE A 32 -10.76 -5.92 18.27
C ILE A 32 -11.21 -7.37 18.44
N GLU A 33 -11.77 -7.93 17.37
CA GLU A 33 -12.12 -9.34 17.23
C GLU A 33 -11.22 -9.98 16.18
N SER A 34 -10.62 -11.13 16.50
CA SER A 34 -9.87 -11.94 15.53
C SER A 34 -10.82 -12.96 14.90
N VAL A 35 -11.05 -12.83 13.59
CA VAL A 35 -12.03 -13.68 12.87
C VAL A 35 -11.38 -14.97 12.37
N THR A 36 -10.28 -14.86 11.65
CA THR A 36 -9.52 -16.00 11.09
C THR A 36 -8.10 -15.55 10.75
N ALA A 37 -7.23 -16.48 10.31
CA ALA A 37 -5.85 -16.18 9.92
C ALA A 37 -5.52 -16.76 8.55
N PHE A 38 -4.50 -16.21 7.87
CA PHE A 38 -4.08 -16.54 6.51
C PHE A 38 -2.58 -16.74 6.43
N ASP A 39 -2.12 -17.33 5.32
CA ASP A 39 -0.69 -17.54 5.02
C ASP A 39 -0.15 -16.38 4.16
N GLU A 40 0.58 -15.46 4.76
CA GLU A 40 1.10 -14.23 4.13
C GLU A 40 0.02 -13.41 3.38
N PRO A 41 -1.07 -12.99 4.05
CA PRO A 41 -2.14 -12.25 3.38
C PRO A 41 -1.66 -10.88 2.89
N TRP A 42 -2.21 -10.40 1.76
CA TRP A 42 -1.77 -9.15 1.17
C TRP A 42 -2.88 -8.11 0.97
N ALA A 43 -4.02 -8.51 0.47
CA ALA A 43 -5.16 -7.62 0.25
C ALA A 43 -6.48 -8.31 0.55
N MET A 44 -7.51 -7.49 0.75
CA MET A 44 -8.89 -7.94 0.91
C MET A 44 -9.84 -6.96 0.20
N THR A 45 -10.99 -7.46 -0.22
CA THR A 45 -12.12 -6.66 -0.71
C THR A 45 -13.43 -7.36 -0.37
N PHE A 46 -14.53 -6.60 -0.24
CA PHE A 46 -15.86 -7.17 0.02
C PHE A 46 -16.62 -7.43 -1.27
N LEU A 47 -17.28 -8.57 -1.33
CA LEU A 47 -18.28 -8.88 -2.33
C LEU A 47 -19.62 -8.21 -1.95
N PRO A 48 -20.52 -7.95 -2.92
CA PRO A 48 -21.82 -7.33 -2.63
C PRO A 48 -22.71 -8.12 -1.66
N ASP A 49 -22.48 -9.43 -1.51
CA ASP A 49 -23.19 -10.30 -0.57
C ASP A 49 -22.58 -10.32 0.85
N GLY A 50 -21.58 -9.50 1.11
CA GLY A 50 -20.91 -9.38 2.40
C GLY A 50 -19.77 -10.38 2.65
N LYS A 51 -19.55 -11.35 1.73
CA LYS A 51 -18.33 -12.17 1.78
C LYS A 51 -17.10 -11.33 1.43
N MET A 52 -15.93 -11.85 1.73
CA MET A 52 -14.67 -11.20 1.39
C MET A 52 -13.87 -12.04 0.40
N LEU A 53 -13.06 -11.36 -0.40
CA LEU A 53 -11.95 -11.95 -1.12
C LEU A 53 -10.67 -11.56 -0.43
N VAL A 54 -9.81 -12.54 -0.14
CA VAL A 54 -8.50 -12.30 0.48
C VAL A 54 -7.42 -12.95 -0.38
N THR A 55 -6.38 -12.18 -0.71
CA THR A 55 -5.21 -12.68 -1.44
C THR A 55 -4.11 -13.08 -0.47
N GLU A 56 -3.43 -14.18 -0.76
CA GLU A 56 -2.20 -14.61 -0.11
C GLU A 56 -1.03 -14.51 -1.09
N LYS A 57 0.09 -13.96 -0.68
CA LYS A 57 1.26 -13.70 -1.55
C LYS A 57 1.74 -14.91 -2.33
N LYS A 58 1.58 -16.10 -1.77
CA LYS A 58 2.01 -17.36 -2.42
C LYS A 58 1.19 -17.73 -3.65
N GLY A 59 0.08 -17.01 -3.91
CA GLY A 59 -0.74 -17.18 -5.11
C GLY A 59 -2.16 -17.70 -4.83
N SER A 60 -2.58 -17.76 -3.57
CA SER A 60 -3.95 -18.15 -3.21
C SER A 60 -4.88 -16.94 -3.21
N LEU A 61 -6.10 -17.12 -3.70
CA LEU A 61 -7.24 -16.25 -3.51
C LEU A 61 -8.31 -17.04 -2.76
N LEU A 62 -8.89 -16.45 -1.73
CA LEU A 62 -9.86 -17.09 -0.86
C LEU A 62 -11.17 -16.30 -0.84
N VAL A 63 -12.29 -17.00 -0.98
CA VAL A 63 -13.60 -16.47 -0.57
C VAL A 63 -13.78 -16.76 0.91
N VAL A 64 -14.10 -15.74 1.70
CA VAL A 64 -14.17 -15.80 3.16
C VAL A 64 -15.54 -15.33 3.63
N ASN A 65 -16.21 -16.13 4.45
CA ASN A 65 -17.49 -15.75 5.08
C ASN A 65 -17.27 -14.89 6.32
N ALA A 66 -18.33 -14.28 6.81
CA ALA A 66 -18.30 -13.50 8.06
C ALA A 66 -17.81 -14.31 9.28
N ASP A 67 -18.05 -15.62 9.31
CA ASP A 67 -17.62 -16.54 10.37
C ASP A 67 -16.15 -17.00 10.20
N GLY A 68 -15.46 -16.54 9.17
CA GLY A 68 -14.06 -16.87 8.89
C GLY A 68 -13.85 -18.18 8.11
N ASP A 69 -14.91 -18.85 7.65
CA ASP A 69 -14.78 -20.01 6.75
C ASP A 69 -14.19 -19.59 5.40
N LYS A 70 -13.25 -20.39 4.91
CA LYS A 70 -12.47 -20.09 3.70
C LYS A 70 -12.69 -21.11 2.60
N ARG A 71 -12.82 -20.64 1.37
CA ARG A 71 -12.87 -21.48 0.16
C ARG A 71 -11.85 -20.99 -0.85
N LEU A 72 -10.98 -21.89 -1.29
CA LEU A 72 -9.93 -21.58 -2.27
C LEU A 72 -10.56 -21.37 -3.66
N VAL A 73 -10.15 -20.28 -4.33
CA VAL A 73 -10.51 -19.95 -5.70
C VAL A 73 -9.48 -20.54 -6.66
N SER A 74 -9.94 -21.20 -7.71
CA SER A 74 -9.11 -21.74 -8.79
C SER A 74 -9.08 -20.83 -10.02
N GLY A 75 -8.22 -21.13 -11.01
CA GLY A 75 -8.13 -20.38 -12.26
C GLY A 75 -7.29 -19.11 -12.20
N LEU A 76 -6.38 -19.04 -11.22
CA LEU A 76 -5.46 -17.91 -11.05
C LEU A 76 -4.19 -18.09 -11.89
N PRO A 77 -3.48 -17.00 -12.24
CA PRO A 77 -2.20 -17.08 -12.89
C PRO A 77 -1.11 -17.60 -11.95
N ASP A 78 -0.04 -18.16 -12.52
CA ASP A 78 1.19 -18.44 -11.77
C ASP A 78 1.83 -17.13 -11.32
N VAL A 79 2.30 -17.08 -10.07
CA VAL A 79 2.88 -15.87 -9.48
C VAL A 79 4.37 -16.01 -9.20
N GLY A 80 5.11 -14.96 -9.44
CA GLY A 80 6.53 -14.84 -9.08
C GLY A 80 6.69 -14.53 -7.59
N TYR A 81 6.46 -15.52 -6.72
CA TYR A 81 6.59 -15.36 -5.27
C TYR A 81 8.03 -15.07 -4.85
N GLY A 82 8.19 -14.23 -3.82
CA GLY A 82 9.44 -13.94 -3.12
C GLY A 82 9.69 -12.46 -2.82
N GLY A 83 10.29 -12.19 -1.67
CA GLY A 83 10.49 -10.83 -1.17
C GLY A 83 9.19 -10.08 -0.97
N GLN A 84 9.01 -8.97 -1.69
CA GLN A 84 7.76 -8.21 -1.69
C GLN A 84 6.78 -8.66 -2.79
N GLY A 85 7.18 -9.60 -3.64
CA GLY A 85 6.37 -10.07 -4.77
C GLY A 85 5.59 -11.34 -4.48
N GLY A 86 4.56 -11.57 -5.30
CA GLY A 86 3.61 -12.66 -5.23
C GLY A 86 2.26 -12.22 -5.79
N LEU A 87 1.17 -12.85 -5.34
CA LEU A 87 -0.18 -12.32 -5.56
C LEU A 87 -0.36 -11.08 -4.68
N GLY A 88 -0.87 -10.01 -5.26
CA GLY A 88 -1.00 -8.72 -4.60
C GLY A 88 -2.44 -8.30 -4.41
N ASP A 89 -2.83 -7.19 -5.03
CA ASP A 89 -4.12 -6.57 -4.82
C ASP A 89 -5.26 -7.23 -5.59
N ILE A 90 -6.47 -6.98 -5.11
CA ILE A 90 -7.71 -7.40 -5.75
C ILE A 90 -8.71 -6.24 -5.74
N ALA A 91 -9.29 -5.94 -6.89
CA ALA A 91 -10.37 -4.98 -7.03
C ALA A 91 -11.56 -5.61 -7.77
N LEU A 92 -12.77 -5.22 -7.40
CA LEU A 92 -13.95 -5.54 -8.16
C LEU A 92 -14.19 -4.47 -9.23
N HIS A 93 -14.69 -4.89 -10.39
CA HIS A 93 -15.22 -3.93 -11.37
C HIS A 93 -16.40 -3.15 -10.76
N PRO A 94 -16.57 -1.85 -11.04
CA PRO A 94 -17.72 -1.08 -10.52
C PRO A 94 -19.07 -1.75 -10.77
N ASP A 95 -19.25 -2.38 -11.93
CA ASP A 95 -20.46 -3.17 -12.28
C ASP A 95 -20.32 -4.67 -11.95
N PHE A 96 -19.55 -5.04 -10.92
CA PHE A 96 -19.30 -6.44 -10.56
C PHE A 96 -20.58 -7.26 -10.42
N ALA A 97 -21.63 -6.70 -9.83
CA ALA A 97 -22.92 -7.38 -9.68
C ALA A 97 -23.52 -7.82 -11.01
N ALA A 98 -23.23 -7.12 -12.11
CA ALA A 98 -23.72 -7.44 -13.44
C ALA A 98 -22.75 -8.32 -14.24
N ASN A 99 -21.45 -8.12 -14.08
CA ASN A 99 -20.43 -8.73 -14.95
C ASN A 99 -19.55 -9.78 -14.28
N GLY A 100 -19.48 -9.79 -12.93
CA GLY A 100 -18.65 -10.71 -12.15
C GLY A 100 -17.14 -10.48 -12.32
N MET A 101 -16.70 -9.34 -12.87
CA MET A 101 -15.29 -9.10 -13.19
C MET A 101 -14.49 -8.71 -11.96
N VAL A 102 -13.37 -9.40 -11.77
CA VAL A 102 -12.35 -9.10 -10.76
C VAL A 102 -11.01 -8.78 -11.42
N TYR A 103 -10.24 -7.92 -10.78
CA TYR A 103 -8.91 -7.52 -11.21
C TYR A 103 -7.90 -7.95 -10.15
N LEU A 104 -6.84 -8.61 -10.59
CA LEU A 104 -5.77 -9.10 -9.73
C LEU A 104 -4.45 -8.51 -10.17
N SER A 105 -3.70 -7.99 -9.22
CA SER A 105 -2.31 -7.65 -9.46
C SER A 105 -1.41 -8.76 -8.91
N TYR A 106 -0.34 -9.06 -9.61
CA TYR A 106 0.61 -10.10 -9.22
C TYR A 106 1.97 -9.86 -9.84
N VAL A 107 2.99 -10.59 -9.38
CA VAL A 107 4.33 -10.50 -9.96
C VAL A 107 4.54 -11.63 -10.98
N GLU A 108 4.96 -11.26 -12.19
CA GLU A 108 5.45 -12.20 -13.19
C GLU A 108 6.98 -12.33 -13.11
N SER A 109 7.48 -13.55 -13.20
CA SER A 109 8.90 -13.86 -13.39
C SER A 109 9.18 -14.18 -14.85
N ALA A 110 10.27 -13.63 -15.40
CA ALA A 110 10.75 -13.99 -16.73
C ALA A 110 11.89 -15.01 -16.66
N VAL A 111 12.17 -15.67 -17.78
CA VAL A 111 13.19 -16.74 -17.88
C VAL A 111 14.60 -16.21 -17.59
N ASP A 112 14.86 -14.93 -17.88
CA ASP A 112 16.13 -14.24 -17.63
C ASP A 112 16.31 -13.81 -16.16
N GLY A 113 15.39 -14.18 -15.27
CA GLY A 113 15.39 -13.80 -13.85
C GLY A 113 14.87 -12.41 -13.55
N THR A 114 14.44 -11.64 -14.55
CA THR A 114 13.76 -10.37 -14.33
C THR A 114 12.33 -10.58 -13.85
N ARG A 115 11.79 -9.60 -13.14
CA ARG A 115 10.45 -9.63 -12.53
C ARG A 115 9.76 -8.27 -12.70
N GLY A 116 8.44 -8.28 -12.79
CA GLY A 116 7.63 -7.08 -12.83
C GLY A 116 6.21 -7.39 -12.38
N ALA A 117 5.51 -6.39 -11.88
CA ALA A 117 4.10 -6.54 -11.60
C ALA A 117 3.30 -6.65 -12.92
N ALA A 118 2.19 -7.35 -12.84
CA ALA A 118 1.19 -7.44 -13.88
C ALA A 118 -0.21 -7.27 -13.27
N VAL A 119 -1.15 -6.84 -14.07
CA VAL A 119 -2.57 -6.78 -13.72
C VAL A 119 -3.34 -7.57 -14.77
N GLY A 120 -4.16 -8.49 -14.30
CA GLY A 120 -5.12 -9.20 -15.15
C GLY A 120 -6.52 -9.10 -14.59
N ARG A 121 -7.51 -9.39 -15.44
CA ARG A 121 -8.91 -9.44 -15.09
C ARG A 121 -9.53 -10.77 -15.50
N GLY A 122 -10.56 -11.18 -14.82
CA GLY A 122 -11.29 -12.40 -15.14
C GLY A 122 -12.65 -12.41 -14.45
N ARG A 123 -13.48 -13.37 -14.81
CA ARG A 123 -14.83 -13.52 -14.25
C ARG A 123 -14.81 -14.45 -13.05
N LEU A 124 -15.21 -13.95 -11.88
CA LEU A 124 -15.33 -14.72 -10.65
C LEU A 124 -16.70 -15.42 -10.56
N ASP A 125 -16.69 -16.72 -10.33
CA ASP A 125 -17.79 -17.48 -9.75
C ASP A 125 -17.48 -17.77 -8.29
N SER A 126 -18.14 -17.05 -7.36
CA SER A 126 -17.93 -17.18 -5.91
C SER A 126 -18.95 -18.14 -5.24
N GLU A 127 -20.03 -18.53 -5.93
CA GLU A 127 -21.17 -19.23 -5.30
C GLU A 127 -20.99 -20.74 -5.23
N GLY A 128 -20.30 -21.35 -6.18
CA GLY A 128 -20.10 -22.79 -6.25
C GLY A 128 -19.32 -23.36 -5.06
N LYS A 129 -19.38 -24.68 -4.88
CA LYS A 129 -18.53 -25.41 -3.92
C LYS A 129 -17.03 -25.23 -4.22
N ARG A 130 -16.69 -24.89 -5.44
CA ARG A 130 -15.34 -24.63 -5.92
C ARG A 130 -15.33 -23.29 -6.66
N PRO A 131 -15.14 -22.20 -5.94
CA PRO A 131 -15.01 -20.89 -6.56
C PRO A 131 -13.92 -20.88 -7.63
N SER A 132 -14.10 -20.11 -8.69
CA SER A 132 -13.13 -20.03 -9.78
C SER A 132 -13.14 -18.69 -10.48
N VAL A 133 -11.99 -18.31 -11.03
CA VAL A 133 -11.86 -17.23 -12.01
C VAL A 133 -11.70 -17.86 -13.38
N SER A 134 -12.54 -17.46 -14.33
CA SER A 134 -12.46 -17.86 -15.74
C SER A 134 -12.09 -16.69 -16.64
N ASP A 135 -11.73 -17.00 -17.88
CA ASP A 135 -11.42 -16.01 -18.92
C ASP A 135 -10.36 -14.97 -18.48
N PHE A 136 -9.36 -15.43 -17.69
CA PHE A 136 -8.33 -14.55 -17.16
C PHE A 136 -7.44 -14.03 -18.28
N GLU A 137 -7.37 -12.71 -18.42
CA GLU A 137 -6.50 -12.02 -19.38
C GLU A 137 -5.65 -10.95 -18.69
N VAL A 138 -4.41 -10.79 -19.16
CA VAL A 138 -3.49 -9.76 -18.65
C VAL A 138 -3.66 -8.49 -19.44
N ILE A 139 -3.98 -7.40 -18.74
CA ILE A 139 -4.28 -6.10 -19.34
C ILE A 139 -3.16 -5.07 -19.15
N TRP A 140 -2.25 -5.30 -18.19
CA TRP A 140 -1.15 -4.39 -17.94
C TRP A 140 0.09 -5.13 -17.39
N ARG A 141 1.29 -4.58 -17.65
CA ARG A 141 2.58 -5.05 -17.12
C ARG A 141 3.52 -3.92 -16.79
N GLN A 142 4.23 -4.04 -15.69
CA GLN A 142 5.41 -3.21 -15.42
C GLN A 142 6.44 -3.36 -16.52
N TYR A 143 6.97 -2.23 -16.98
CA TYR A 143 8.03 -2.18 -17.98
C TYR A 143 9.09 -1.11 -17.62
N PRO A 144 10.39 -1.47 -17.75
CA PRO A 144 10.91 -2.81 -18.02
C PRO A 144 10.78 -3.74 -16.79
N LYS A 145 10.74 -5.06 -17.00
CA LYS A 145 10.95 -6.01 -15.92
C LYS A 145 12.39 -5.90 -15.42
N MET A 146 12.60 -6.00 -14.11
CA MET A 146 13.88 -5.75 -13.46
C MET A 146 14.30 -6.92 -12.57
N VAL A 147 15.60 -7.14 -12.43
CA VAL A 147 16.14 -8.05 -11.40
C VAL A 147 15.90 -7.46 -10.02
N GLY A 148 15.47 -8.29 -9.07
CA GLY A 148 15.22 -7.94 -7.68
C GLY A 148 13.78 -8.24 -7.23
N TYR A 149 13.56 -8.13 -5.92
CA TYR A 149 12.37 -8.66 -5.24
C TYR A 149 11.57 -7.57 -4.50
N GLY A 150 11.81 -6.29 -4.74
CA GLY A 150 11.17 -5.21 -4.01
C GLY A 150 10.56 -4.13 -4.89
N HIS A 151 9.76 -3.28 -4.23
CA HIS A 151 9.10 -2.09 -4.76
C HIS A 151 8.30 -2.34 -6.03
N TYR A 152 7.34 -3.25 -5.95
CA TYR A 152 6.42 -3.49 -7.05
C TYR A 152 5.27 -2.46 -7.09
N GLY A 153 4.87 -1.89 -5.93
CA GLY A 153 3.64 -1.11 -5.81
C GLY A 153 2.44 -2.01 -6.00
N HIS A 154 1.82 -1.94 -7.16
CA HIS A 154 0.72 -2.73 -7.73
C HIS A 154 -0.59 -2.75 -6.93
N ARG A 155 -0.91 -1.64 -6.22
CA ARG A 155 -2.26 -1.40 -5.69
C ARG A 155 -3.22 -1.04 -6.81
N LEU A 156 -4.46 -1.48 -6.64
CA LEU A 156 -5.54 -1.31 -7.60
C LEU A 156 -6.69 -0.52 -6.97
N MET A 157 -7.31 0.34 -7.76
CA MET A 157 -8.53 1.04 -7.38
C MET A 157 -9.33 1.38 -8.64
N PHE A 158 -10.64 1.26 -8.59
CA PHE A 158 -11.53 1.91 -9.54
C PHE A 158 -12.03 3.22 -8.97
N ASP A 159 -12.10 4.25 -9.82
CA ASP A 159 -12.79 5.48 -9.47
C ASP A 159 -14.28 5.42 -9.87
N ASP A 160 -15.05 6.42 -9.42
CA ASP A 160 -16.48 6.52 -9.72
C ASP A 160 -16.78 6.68 -11.22
N ALA A 161 -15.80 7.09 -12.02
CA ALA A 161 -15.92 7.19 -13.48
C ALA A 161 -15.60 5.87 -14.20
N GLY A 162 -15.19 4.84 -13.45
CA GLY A 162 -14.88 3.50 -13.97
C GLY A 162 -13.47 3.35 -14.51
N PHE A 163 -12.56 4.28 -14.25
CA PHE A 163 -11.16 4.12 -14.61
C PHE A 163 -10.41 3.27 -13.59
N LEU A 164 -9.54 2.40 -14.10
CA LEU A 164 -8.64 1.59 -13.29
C LEU A 164 -7.37 2.37 -12.98
N TRP A 165 -7.07 2.54 -11.71
CA TRP A 165 -5.85 3.11 -11.19
C TRP A 165 -4.90 2.02 -10.72
N ILE A 166 -3.63 2.16 -11.08
CA ILE A 166 -2.57 1.21 -10.71
C ILE A 166 -1.39 2.00 -10.15
N THR A 167 -0.88 1.59 -8.99
CA THR A 167 0.39 2.10 -8.51
C THR A 167 1.54 1.23 -9.00
N SER A 168 2.66 1.82 -9.38
CA SER A 168 3.84 1.13 -9.86
C SER A 168 5.09 1.62 -9.14
N GLY A 169 5.78 0.73 -8.42
CA GLY A 169 7.00 1.07 -7.69
C GLY A 169 8.23 1.15 -8.59
N ASP A 170 9.28 1.81 -8.11
CA ASP A 170 10.56 2.05 -8.81
C ASP A 170 11.45 0.80 -8.95
N ARG A 171 11.02 -0.35 -8.43
CA ARG A 171 11.75 -1.63 -8.39
C ARG A 171 13.13 -1.52 -7.74
N GLN A 172 13.31 -0.57 -6.78
CA GLN A 172 14.58 -0.25 -6.12
C GLN A 172 15.69 0.19 -7.09
N LYS A 173 15.30 0.86 -8.20
CA LYS A 173 16.21 1.32 -9.25
C LYS A 173 16.38 2.83 -9.31
N PHE A 174 15.67 3.59 -8.47
CA PHE A 174 15.74 5.05 -8.36
C PHE A 174 15.32 5.78 -9.66
N THR A 175 16.24 5.90 -10.62
CA THR A 175 16.09 6.69 -11.84
C THR A 175 14.86 6.38 -12.69
N PRO A 176 14.34 5.14 -12.79
CA PRO A 176 13.12 4.89 -13.56
C PRO A 176 11.91 5.69 -13.09
N ALA A 177 11.88 6.15 -11.83
CA ALA A 177 10.78 6.99 -11.34
C ALA A 177 10.67 8.33 -12.10
N GLN A 178 11.79 8.85 -12.63
CA GLN A 178 11.83 10.05 -13.47
C GLN A 178 11.83 9.76 -14.98
N ASP A 179 12.05 8.51 -15.36
CA ASP A 179 12.13 8.12 -16.77
C ASP A 179 10.73 7.87 -17.34
N MET A 180 10.35 8.65 -18.34
CA MET A 180 9.09 8.46 -19.07
C MET A 180 9.11 7.27 -20.04
N GLN A 181 10.26 6.63 -20.28
CA GLN A 181 10.36 5.36 -21.03
C GLN A 181 10.09 4.13 -20.16
N SER A 182 9.61 4.36 -18.95
CA SER A 182 9.33 3.34 -17.95
C SER A 182 8.05 3.66 -17.22
N ASN A 183 7.23 2.66 -16.92
CA ASN A 183 6.09 2.83 -16.02
C ASN A 183 6.43 2.53 -14.56
N LEU A 184 7.73 2.43 -14.22
CA LEU A 184 8.21 2.24 -12.86
C LEU A 184 8.24 3.57 -12.09
N GLY A 185 7.82 3.57 -10.82
CA GLY A 185 7.72 4.78 -10.01
C GLY A 185 6.64 5.75 -10.48
N LYS A 186 5.45 5.22 -10.79
CA LYS A 186 4.33 5.97 -11.39
C LYS A 186 3.00 5.65 -10.70
N VAL A 187 2.06 6.56 -10.83
CA VAL A 187 0.63 6.27 -10.72
C VAL A 187 0.05 6.28 -12.13
N LEU A 188 -0.72 5.27 -12.45
CA LEU A 188 -1.23 4.99 -13.80
C LEU A 188 -2.76 5.01 -13.80
N ARG A 189 -3.34 5.43 -14.93
CA ARG A 189 -4.79 5.41 -15.14
C ARG A 189 -5.11 4.77 -16.48
N LEU A 190 -5.96 3.75 -16.44
CA LEU A 190 -6.39 2.96 -17.60
C LEU A 190 -7.92 2.88 -17.67
N ASN A 191 -8.44 2.52 -18.82
CA ASN A 191 -9.77 1.97 -18.92
C ASN A 191 -9.80 0.56 -18.30
N ASP A 192 -10.98 0.02 -18.07
CA ASP A 192 -11.21 -1.31 -17.47
C ASP A 192 -10.61 -2.45 -18.31
N ASP A 193 -10.43 -2.23 -19.62
CA ASP A 193 -9.81 -3.18 -20.56
C ASP A 193 -8.28 -3.04 -20.69
N GLY A 194 -7.67 -2.11 -19.94
CA GLY A 194 -6.25 -1.82 -20.01
C GLY A 194 -5.86 -0.82 -21.10
N SER A 195 -6.79 -0.33 -21.92
CA SER A 195 -6.52 0.71 -22.90
C SER A 195 -6.28 2.08 -22.23
N VAL A 196 -5.55 2.94 -22.91
CA VAL A 196 -5.18 4.27 -22.39
C VAL A 196 -6.31 5.27 -22.62
N PRO A 197 -6.82 5.96 -21.56
CA PRO A 197 -7.79 7.03 -21.71
C PRO A 197 -7.21 8.20 -22.49
N ALA A 198 -7.99 8.74 -23.46
CA ALA A 198 -7.54 9.82 -24.35
C ALA A 198 -7.25 11.14 -23.61
N ASP A 199 -7.82 11.34 -22.43
CA ASP A 199 -7.63 12.53 -21.60
C ASP A 199 -6.51 12.39 -20.56
N ASN A 200 -5.72 11.30 -20.58
CA ASN A 200 -4.54 11.20 -19.75
C ASN A 200 -3.51 12.29 -20.07
N PRO A 201 -2.70 12.73 -19.10
CA PRO A 201 -1.79 13.87 -19.29
C PRO A 201 -0.74 13.64 -20.38
N PHE A 202 -0.42 12.39 -20.66
CA PHE A 202 0.62 12.00 -21.62
C PHE A 202 0.09 11.09 -22.74
N ALA A 203 -1.23 11.07 -22.98
CA ALA A 203 -1.86 10.20 -23.97
C ALA A 203 -1.27 10.36 -25.38
N ASP A 204 -0.92 11.60 -25.75
CA ASP A 204 -0.31 11.94 -27.04
C ASP A 204 1.22 11.91 -27.03
N TYR A 205 1.83 11.59 -25.88
CA TYR A 205 3.30 11.56 -25.77
C TYR A 205 3.85 10.37 -26.56
N ARG A 206 4.62 10.68 -27.59
CA ARG A 206 5.35 9.71 -28.41
C ARG A 206 6.84 9.92 -28.19
N ALA A 207 7.52 8.96 -27.56
CA ALA A 207 8.97 9.01 -27.54
C ALA A 207 9.52 8.57 -28.91
N ASP A 208 10.65 9.14 -29.30
CA ASP A 208 11.41 8.75 -30.50
C ASP A 208 12.10 7.37 -30.34
N SER A 209 11.42 6.42 -29.69
CA SER A 209 11.95 5.09 -29.44
C SER A 209 11.13 4.03 -30.18
N PRO A 210 11.77 3.16 -30.97
CA PRO A 210 11.07 2.06 -31.68
C PRO A 210 10.45 1.01 -30.74
N LEU A 211 10.71 1.06 -29.43
CA LEU A 211 10.08 0.22 -28.42
C LEU A 211 8.70 0.76 -27.98
N VAL A 212 8.44 2.05 -28.20
CA VAL A 212 7.22 2.75 -27.78
C VAL A 212 5.99 2.29 -28.54
N ASP A 213 6.13 1.98 -29.83
CA ASP A 213 5.03 1.47 -30.67
C ASP A 213 4.47 0.11 -30.18
N ARG A 214 5.15 -0.52 -29.23
CA ARG A 214 4.75 -1.86 -28.75
C ARG A 214 4.02 -1.87 -27.40
N ILE A 215 4.11 -0.83 -26.55
CA ILE A 215 3.78 -0.99 -25.12
C ILE A 215 2.89 0.14 -24.59
N GLY A 216 2.78 1.29 -25.23
CA GLY A 216 1.90 2.40 -24.78
C GLY A 216 2.25 2.98 -23.41
N VAL A 217 3.46 2.71 -22.89
CA VAL A 217 3.91 2.96 -21.51
C VAL A 217 3.73 4.41 -21.04
N TYR A 218 3.73 5.36 -21.94
CA TYR A 218 3.64 6.78 -21.57
C TYR A 218 2.21 7.26 -21.37
N GLY A 219 1.34 6.83 -22.26
CA GLY A 219 -0.05 7.28 -22.27
C GLY A 219 -0.80 6.90 -20.99
N GLU A 220 -0.40 5.80 -20.36
CA GLU A 220 -1.00 5.33 -19.10
C GLU A 220 -0.59 6.13 -17.86
N VAL A 221 0.53 6.88 -17.93
CA VAL A 221 1.07 7.62 -16.79
C VAL A 221 0.18 8.79 -16.42
N TRP A 222 -0.25 8.85 -15.16
CA TRP A 222 -0.96 9.99 -14.59
C TRP A 222 -0.03 10.92 -13.82
N SER A 223 0.86 10.35 -12.97
CA SER A 223 1.90 11.07 -12.24
C SER A 223 3.18 10.24 -12.15
N LEU A 224 4.30 10.90 -11.88
CA LEU A 224 5.64 10.31 -11.84
C LEU A 224 6.43 10.74 -10.61
N GLY A 225 7.61 10.16 -10.41
CA GLY A 225 8.47 10.50 -9.28
C GLY A 225 8.03 9.84 -7.98
N HIS A 226 7.42 8.65 -8.04
CA HIS A 226 7.05 7.84 -6.90
C HIS A 226 8.10 6.76 -6.62
N ARG A 227 8.25 6.40 -5.34
CA ARG A 227 9.18 5.34 -4.94
C ARG A 227 8.50 3.97 -4.85
N ASN A 228 7.65 3.79 -3.88
CA ASN A 228 6.94 2.52 -3.66
C ASN A 228 5.53 2.79 -3.10
N PRO A 229 4.61 3.21 -3.94
CA PRO A 229 3.24 3.51 -3.54
C PRO A 229 2.48 2.22 -3.23
N LEU A 230 2.07 2.06 -1.97
CA LEU A 230 1.46 0.84 -1.43
C LEU A 230 0.02 1.04 -0.94
N GLY A 231 -0.55 2.22 -1.12
CA GLY A 231 -1.97 2.48 -0.93
C GLY A 231 -2.44 3.57 -1.88
N ILE A 232 -3.64 3.41 -2.40
CA ILE A 232 -4.32 4.35 -3.28
C ILE A 232 -5.80 4.37 -2.93
N ALA A 233 -6.38 5.56 -2.77
CA ALA A 233 -7.79 5.71 -2.45
C ALA A 233 -8.32 7.07 -2.93
N GLN A 234 -9.62 7.15 -3.19
CA GLN A 234 -10.34 8.40 -3.39
C GLN A 234 -10.99 8.86 -2.08
N ASP A 235 -10.92 10.17 -1.80
CA ASP A 235 -11.70 10.75 -0.71
C ASP A 235 -13.17 10.97 -1.12
N LEU A 236 -14.00 11.39 -0.17
CA LEU A 236 -15.43 11.61 -0.42
C LEU A 236 -15.72 12.78 -1.39
N GLN A 237 -14.70 13.54 -1.79
CA GLN A 237 -14.78 14.61 -2.79
C GLN A 237 -14.24 14.16 -4.16
N GLY A 238 -13.85 12.89 -4.29
CA GLY A 238 -13.29 12.33 -5.53
C GLY A 238 -11.83 12.68 -5.77
N GLN A 239 -11.10 13.21 -4.78
CA GLN A 239 -9.67 13.48 -4.91
C GLN A 239 -8.85 12.20 -4.68
N LEU A 240 -7.83 12.01 -5.51
CA LEU A 240 -6.98 10.82 -5.47
C LEU A 240 -5.82 11.00 -4.51
N TRP A 241 -5.67 10.07 -3.58
CA TRP A 241 -4.61 10.03 -2.59
C TRP A 241 -3.78 8.76 -2.72
N VAL A 242 -2.47 8.90 -2.54
CA VAL A 242 -1.51 7.79 -2.53
C VAL A 242 -0.64 7.89 -1.29
N ILE A 243 -0.43 6.73 -0.66
CA ILE A 243 0.54 6.60 0.44
C ILE A 243 1.69 5.72 -0.01
N GLU A 244 2.92 6.16 0.26
CA GLU A 244 4.10 5.45 -0.20
C GLU A 244 5.23 5.36 0.82
N MET A 245 6.04 4.32 0.69
CA MET A 245 7.25 4.16 1.48
C MET A 245 8.39 5.02 0.94
N GLY A 246 8.88 5.92 1.77
CA GLY A 246 10.12 6.64 1.55
C GLY A 246 11.37 5.75 1.64
N PRO A 247 12.56 6.32 1.47
CA PRO A 247 13.82 5.60 1.70
C PRO A 247 14.07 5.36 3.20
N ARG A 248 15.15 5.82 3.78
CA ARG A 248 15.33 5.79 5.24
C ARG A 248 14.50 6.92 5.87
N HIS A 249 13.29 6.61 6.37
CA HIS A 249 12.25 7.55 6.78
C HIS A 249 11.58 8.27 5.59
N GLY A 250 10.81 9.35 5.85
CA GLY A 250 10.17 10.14 4.82
C GLY A 250 9.13 9.35 4.03
N ASP A 251 8.33 8.51 4.70
CA ASP A 251 7.12 7.95 4.10
C ASP A 251 6.13 9.09 3.84
N GLU A 252 5.33 9.00 2.78
CA GLU A 252 4.56 10.13 2.26
C GLU A 252 3.08 9.82 2.09
N LEU A 253 2.23 10.82 2.38
CA LEU A 253 0.86 10.89 1.87
C LEU A 253 0.78 11.98 0.81
N ASN A 254 0.45 11.60 -0.39
CA ASN A 254 0.41 12.43 -1.58
C ASN A 254 -1.01 12.65 -2.08
N LEU A 255 -1.43 13.91 -2.29
CA LEU A 255 -2.59 14.25 -3.09
C LEU A 255 -2.19 14.19 -4.57
N VAL A 256 -2.67 13.18 -5.28
CA VAL A 256 -2.22 12.91 -6.66
C VAL A 256 -2.92 13.81 -7.67
N ARG A 257 -2.14 14.56 -8.43
CA ARG A 257 -2.61 15.51 -9.45
C ARG A 257 -2.12 15.12 -10.84
N LYS A 258 -2.97 15.36 -11.82
CA LYS A 258 -2.71 15.09 -13.24
C LYS A 258 -1.39 15.71 -13.73
N GLY A 259 -0.49 14.88 -14.27
CA GLY A 259 0.76 15.29 -14.90
C GLY A 259 1.85 15.77 -13.93
N LYS A 260 1.66 15.62 -12.61
CA LYS A 260 2.62 16.10 -11.62
C LYS A 260 3.74 15.10 -11.37
N ASN A 261 4.90 15.66 -10.97
CA ASN A 261 6.11 14.93 -10.58
C ASN A 261 6.33 15.08 -9.06
N TYR A 262 6.39 13.96 -8.35
CA TYR A 262 6.56 13.89 -6.90
C TYR A 262 8.03 13.78 -6.46
N GLY A 263 8.93 13.81 -7.42
CA GLY A 263 10.33 14.13 -7.23
C GLY A 263 11.27 12.99 -6.91
N TYR A 264 10.81 11.83 -6.42
CA TYR A 264 11.74 10.73 -6.16
C TYR A 264 12.47 10.27 -7.45
N PRO A 265 13.79 10.01 -7.44
CA PRO A 265 14.73 10.06 -6.31
C PRO A 265 15.48 11.39 -6.14
N GLU A 266 15.08 12.45 -6.84
CA GLU A 266 15.75 13.77 -6.83
C GLU A 266 15.45 14.55 -5.54
N VAL A 267 14.34 14.23 -4.87
CA VAL A 267 13.88 14.82 -3.62
C VAL A 267 13.15 13.79 -2.78
N SER A 268 13.28 13.87 -1.45
CA SER A 268 12.55 13.10 -0.44
C SER A 268 12.86 13.68 0.93
N ASP A 269 11.90 13.65 1.87
CA ASP A 269 12.14 14.01 3.28
C ASP A 269 12.82 12.87 4.07
N GLY A 270 13.27 11.82 3.40
CA GLY A 270 14.09 10.75 3.95
C GLY A 270 15.37 10.56 3.16
N ASP A 271 16.39 10.01 3.81
CA ASP A 271 17.73 9.82 3.26
C ASP A 271 17.95 8.44 2.66
N HIS A 272 19.02 8.26 1.90
CA HIS A 272 19.45 6.93 1.48
C HIS A 272 19.78 6.03 2.67
N TYR A 273 19.60 4.71 2.53
CA TYR A 273 19.93 3.76 3.59
C TYR A 273 21.42 3.74 3.99
N ASP A 274 22.32 4.18 3.13
CA ASP A 274 23.76 4.33 3.39
C ASP A 274 24.11 5.67 4.07
N GLY A 275 23.10 6.50 4.36
CA GLY A 275 23.25 7.78 5.06
C GLY A 275 23.56 8.97 4.15
N ARG A 276 23.65 8.81 2.84
CA ARG A 276 23.75 9.94 1.92
C ARG A 276 22.43 10.72 1.93
N PRO A 277 22.49 12.06 2.04
CA PRO A 277 21.28 12.87 2.03
C PRO A 277 20.61 12.88 0.65
N ILE A 278 19.28 12.97 0.67
CA ILE A 278 18.47 13.37 -0.47
C ILE A 278 17.95 14.78 -0.16
N PRO A 279 17.92 15.71 -1.12
CA PRO A 279 17.35 17.04 -0.87
C PRO A 279 15.90 16.96 -0.39
N ASP A 280 15.53 17.71 0.64
CA ASP A 280 14.16 17.79 1.13
C ASP A 280 13.24 18.49 0.12
N HIS A 281 11.94 18.15 0.10
CA HIS A 281 10.92 18.80 -0.72
C HIS A 281 10.87 20.31 -0.58
N SER A 282 11.13 20.84 0.63
CA SER A 282 11.18 22.28 0.89
C SER A 282 12.26 23.01 0.09
N THR A 283 13.29 22.30 -0.40
CA THR A 283 14.41 22.85 -1.18
C THR A 283 14.21 22.75 -2.70
N ARG A 284 13.20 22.02 -3.17
CA ARG A 284 12.96 21.69 -4.58
C ARG A 284 11.48 21.93 -4.95
N PRO A 285 11.04 23.20 -5.03
CA PRO A 285 9.62 23.58 -5.23
C PRO A 285 9.06 23.23 -6.61
N GLU A 286 9.89 22.80 -7.56
CA GLU A 286 9.46 22.29 -8.86
C GLU A 286 8.77 20.94 -8.79
N PHE A 287 8.97 20.18 -7.70
CA PHE A 287 8.28 18.92 -7.43
C PHE A 287 7.06 19.14 -6.54
N GLU A 288 6.04 18.31 -6.73
CA GLU A 288 4.86 18.31 -5.85
C GLU A 288 5.22 17.71 -4.50
N ALA A 289 5.08 18.51 -3.45
CA ALA A 289 5.40 18.07 -2.09
C ALA A 289 4.27 17.20 -1.48
N PRO A 290 4.62 16.20 -0.64
CA PRO A 290 3.64 15.41 0.10
C PRO A 290 2.80 16.30 1.03
N LYS A 291 1.61 15.84 1.37
CA LYS A 291 0.75 16.51 2.36
C LYS A 291 1.07 16.10 3.78
N ILE A 292 1.61 14.91 3.95
CA ILE A 292 2.21 14.43 5.20
C ILE A 292 3.51 13.70 4.84
N SER A 293 4.54 13.94 5.64
CA SER A 293 5.80 13.20 5.61
C SER A 293 6.06 12.61 7.00
N TRP A 294 6.38 11.31 7.08
CA TRP A 294 6.63 10.63 8.35
C TRP A 294 8.11 10.39 8.60
N VAL A 295 8.63 11.11 9.61
CA VAL A 295 9.97 10.93 10.17
C VAL A 295 9.82 10.83 11.70
N PRO A 296 9.92 9.62 12.30
CA PRO A 296 10.28 8.32 11.70
C PRO A 296 9.17 7.69 10.83
N ALA A 297 9.58 6.80 9.93
CA ALA A 297 8.73 6.06 9.03
C ALA A 297 7.68 5.19 9.75
N ILE A 298 6.49 5.05 9.15
CA ILE A 298 5.44 4.12 9.58
C ILE A 298 5.46 2.82 8.75
N SER A 299 6.15 2.82 7.61
CA SER A 299 6.14 1.77 6.58
C SER A 299 4.72 1.46 6.10
N PRO A 300 4.06 2.41 5.41
CA PRO A 300 2.67 2.28 5.00
C PRO A 300 2.47 1.13 4.01
N SER A 301 1.27 0.56 4.01
CA SER A 301 0.93 -0.60 3.17
C SER A 301 -0.46 -0.55 2.55
N HIS A 302 -1.34 0.28 3.05
CA HIS A 302 -2.69 0.49 2.53
C HIS A 302 -3.24 1.84 2.98
N LEU A 303 -4.19 2.36 2.21
CA LEU A 303 -4.94 3.57 2.48
C LEU A 303 -6.40 3.32 2.16
N ALA A 304 -7.31 3.75 3.05
CA ALA A 304 -8.74 3.71 2.82
C ALA A 304 -9.41 4.93 3.47
N PHE A 305 -10.48 5.44 2.87
CA PHE A 305 -11.33 6.46 3.50
C PHE A 305 -12.50 5.82 4.21
N VAL A 306 -12.96 6.45 5.31
CA VAL A 306 -14.07 5.98 6.13
C VAL A 306 -15.35 6.68 5.66
N GLU A 307 -16.36 5.90 5.30
CA GLU A 307 -17.70 6.41 4.96
C GLU A 307 -18.54 6.70 6.21
N GLY A 308 -18.26 5.99 7.31
CA GLY A 308 -18.66 6.39 8.65
C GLY A 308 -19.93 5.76 9.20
N ALA A 309 -20.36 4.58 8.69
CA ALA A 309 -21.59 3.97 9.17
C ALA A 309 -21.56 3.59 10.67
N GLN A 310 -20.44 3.06 11.19
CA GLN A 310 -20.28 2.80 12.64
C GLN A 310 -19.33 3.80 13.31
N PHE A 311 -18.34 4.31 12.59
CA PHE A 311 -17.35 5.27 13.06
C PHE A 311 -17.72 6.69 12.61
N GLU A 312 -18.90 7.18 12.98
CA GLU A 312 -19.44 8.48 12.53
C GLU A 312 -18.44 9.64 12.70
N ALA A 313 -17.72 9.68 13.84
CA ALA A 313 -16.70 10.71 14.10
C ALA A 313 -15.44 10.57 13.20
N TRP A 314 -15.34 9.53 12.38
CA TRP A 314 -14.23 9.30 11.45
C TRP A 314 -14.64 9.49 10.00
N GLN A 315 -15.90 9.83 9.74
CA GLN A 315 -16.39 10.04 8.38
C GLN A 315 -15.49 11.02 7.62
N GLY A 316 -15.08 10.64 6.41
CA GLY A 316 -14.17 11.40 5.56
C GLY A 316 -12.71 11.39 6.00
N ASN A 317 -12.36 10.73 7.11
CA ASN A 317 -10.95 10.53 7.46
C ASN A 317 -10.36 9.37 6.67
N ALA A 318 -9.07 9.46 6.37
CA ALA A 318 -8.31 8.34 5.86
C ALA A 318 -7.72 7.49 7.00
N LEU A 319 -7.64 6.18 6.76
CA LEU A 319 -6.91 5.23 7.59
C LEU A 319 -5.72 4.70 6.81
N ALA A 320 -4.52 4.85 7.37
CA ALA A 320 -3.30 4.30 6.83
C ALA A 320 -2.84 3.09 7.66
N ALA A 321 -2.62 1.97 7.01
CA ALA A 321 -2.07 0.77 7.62
C ALA A 321 -0.54 0.86 7.67
N GLY A 322 0.08 0.65 8.84
CA GLY A 322 1.51 0.73 9.06
C GLY A 322 2.13 -0.62 9.44
N LEU A 323 3.09 -1.08 8.62
CA LEU A 323 3.80 -2.34 8.86
C LEU A 323 4.92 -2.18 9.90
N GLY A 324 5.80 -1.21 9.69
CA GLY A 324 6.98 -1.01 10.52
C GLY A 324 6.65 -0.50 11.90
N ALA A 325 5.80 0.51 11.96
CA ALA A 325 5.33 1.09 13.21
C ALA A 325 4.24 0.27 13.90
N LYS A 326 3.65 -0.74 13.24
CA LYS A 326 2.58 -1.60 13.76
C LYS A 326 1.33 -0.84 14.19
N VAL A 327 0.89 0.10 13.36
CA VAL A 327 -0.16 1.05 13.69
C VAL A 327 -1.27 1.08 12.64
N ILE A 328 -2.42 1.61 13.03
CA ILE A 328 -3.36 2.27 12.11
C ILE A 328 -3.27 3.77 12.42
N VAL A 329 -3.00 4.58 11.39
CA VAL A 329 -2.95 6.03 11.49
C VAL A 329 -4.24 6.61 10.95
N ARG A 330 -4.92 7.45 11.74
CA ARG A 330 -6.09 8.21 11.30
C ARG A 330 -5.68 9.60 10.85
N ILE A 331 -6.11 9.97 9.68
CA ILE A 331 -5.73 11.20 8.98
C ILE A 331 -7.00 11.97 8.64
N GLU A 332 -7.08 13.21 9.10
CA GLU A 332 -8.11 14.15 8.68
C GLU A 332 -7.69 14.81 7.38
N VAL A 333 -8.61 14.86 6.42
CA VAL A 333 -8.43 15.49 5.12
C VAL A 333 -9.43 16.64 4.98
N ASP A 334 -8.94 17.81 4.58
CA ASP A 334 -9.75 18.99 4.30
C ASP A 334 -9.26 19.64 3.00
N GLY A 335 -9.99 19.42 1.91
CA GLY A 335 -9.59 19.82 0.58
C GLY A 335 -8.22 19.24 0.19
N ALA A 336 -7.23 20.09 0.00
CA ALA A 336 -5.85 19.68 -0.35
C ALA A 336 -4.93 19.49 0.87
N ALA A 337 -5.43 19.73 2.07
CA ALA A 337 -4.67 19.58 3.33
C ALA A 337 -4.94 18.21 3.96
N ALA A 338 -3.94 17.67 4.64
CA ALA A 338 -4.07 16.45 5.41
C ALA A 338 -3.29 16.57 6.72
N ARG A 339 -3.80 15.92 7.77
CA ARG A 339 -3.21 15.98 9.11
C ARG A 339 -3.40 14.65 9.84
N GLU A 340 -2.34 14.05 10.38
CA GLU A 340 -2.47 12.94 11.32
C GLU A 340 -3.18 13.42 12.59
N VAL A 341 -4.28 12.77 12.96
CA VAL A 341 -5.08 13.14 14.13
C VAL A 341 -5.06 12.07 15.21
N ALA A 342 -4.74 10.84 14.87
CA ALA A 342 -4.57 9.77 15.84
C ALA A 342 -3.68 8.66 15.27
N ARG A 343 -3.06 7.94 16.17
CA ARG A 343 -2.25 6.75 15.87
C ARG A 343 -2.61 5.67 16.87
N TYR A 344 -3.05 4.53 16.36
CA TYR A 344 -3.49 3.40 17.15
C TYR A 344 -2.45 2.29 17.09
N ASP A 345 -1.82 1.96 18.22
CA ASP A 345 -0.88 0.85 18.32
C ASP A 345 -1.64 -0.47 18.27
N MET A 346 -1.32 -1.27 17.26
CA MET A 346 -1.96 -2.57 17.02
C MET A 346 -1.14 -3.75 17.54
N ASP A 347 0.05 -3.48 18.10
CA ASP A 347 1.04 -4.51 18.52
C ASP A 347 1.53 -5.41 17.37
N THR A 348 0.93 -5.30 16.19
CA THR A 348 1.12 -6.17 15.03
C THR A 348 1.23 -5.36 13.74
N ARG A 349 1.87 -5.92 12.72
CA ARG A 349 2.04 -5.31 11.40
C ARG A 349 0.70 -5.33 10.66
N ILE A 350 0.18 -4.16 10.30
CA ILE A 350 -1.07 -4.06 9.55
C ILE A 350 -0.76 -3.92 8.06
N ARG A 351 -1.30 -4.86 7.26
CA ARG A 351 -1.10 -4.94 5.80
C ARG A 351 -2.18 -4.21 5.02
N SER A 352 -3.43 -4.31 5.45
CA SER A 352 -4.57 -3.70 4.80
C SER A 352 -5.57 -3.21 5.85
N VAL A 353 -6.31 -2.17 5.55
CA VAL A 353 -7.39 -1.61 6.38
C VAL A 353 -8.49 -1.10 5.46
N MET A 354 -9.75 -1.38 5.77
CA MET A 354 -10.89 -0.85 5.01
C MET A 354 -12.15 -0.86 5.86
N GLU A 355 -13.13 -0.05 5.51
CA GLU A 355 -14.47 -0.14 6.05
C GLU A 355 -15.24 -1.27 5.34
N GLY A 356 -15.91 -2.10 6.09
CA GLY A 356 -16.78 -3.14 5.55
C GLY A 356 -18.22 -2.63 5.33
N PRO A 357 -19.07 -3.39 4.63
CA PRO A 357 -20.42 -2.96 4.26
C PRO A 357 -21.34 -2.68 5.45
N GLU A 358 -21.00 -3.21 6.64
CA GLU A 358 -21.71 -2.93 7.90
C GLU A 358 -21.14 -1.72 8.67
N GLY A 359 -20.10 -1.06 8.12
CA GLY A 359 -19.41 0.07 8.72
C GLY A 359 -18.37 -0.26 9.80
N ALA A 360 -18.14 -1.55 10.08
CA ALA A 360 -16.99 -1.96 10.90
C ALA A 360 -15.69 -1.74 10.12
N ILE A 361 -14.61 -1.38 10.81
CA ILE A 361 -13.29 -1.33 10.18
C ILE A 361 -12.68 -2.73 10.24
N TRP A 362 -12.17 -3.18 9.10
CA TRP A 362 -11.47 -4.44 8.98
C TRP A 362 -9.99 -4.21 8.74
N ALA A 363 -9.15 -4.96 9.43
CA ALA A 363 -7.71 -4.89 9.29
C ALA A 363 -7.14 -6.28 9.03
N LEU A 364 -6.18 -6.36 8.11
CA LEU A 364 -5.47 -7.59 7.76
C LEU A 364 -4.03 -7.48 8.28
N GLU A 365 -3.62 -8.40 9.13
CA GLU A 365 -2.23 -8.48 9.57
C GLU A 365 -1.32 -8.97 8.45
N ASP A 366 -0.08 -8.48 8.47
CA ASP A 366 1.01 -9.07 7.69
C ASP A 366 1.61 -10.26 8.47
N GLU A 367 1.78 -11.40 7.85
CA GLU A 367 2.42 -12.55 8.50
C GLU A 367 3.95 -12.43 8.45
N ARG A 368 4.51 -11.59 9.34
CA ARG A 368 5.96 -11.42 9.45
C ARG A 368 6.36 -11.08 10.89
N GLY A 369 7.39 -11.76 11.37
CA GLY A 369 7.90 -11.56 12.73
C GLY A 369 6.94 -12.14 13.77
N SER A 370 6.34 -11.30 14.60
CA SER A 370 5.34 -11.69 15.62
C SER A 370 3.89 -11.55 15.15
N SER A 371 3.66 -11.16 13.91
CA SER A 371 2.31 -11.05 13.32
C SER A 371 1.89 -12.40 12.74
N GLU A 372 0.60 -12.71 12.81
CA GLU A 372 0.05 -14.05 12.58
C GLU A 372 -0.88 -14.12 11.34
N GLY A 373 -0.92 -13.07 10.53
CA GLY A 373 -1.77 -13.03 9.32
C GLY A 373 -3.27 -13.01 9.62
N ARG A 374 -3.68 -12.46 10.78
CA ARG A 374 -5.08 -12.46 11.21
C ARG A 374 -5.91 -11.44 10.44
N LEU A 375 -7.18 -11.77 10.25
CA LEU A 375 -8.24 -10.83 9.91
C LEU A 375 -8.88 -10.31 11.18
N LEU A 376 -8.83 -9.01 11.38
CA LEU A 376 -9.33 -8.33 12.57
C LEU A 376 -10.56 -7.49 12.20
N LYS A 377 -11.63 -7.63 12.99
CA LYS A 377 -12.82 -6.76 12.92
C LYS A 377 -12.76 -5.75 14.08
N LEU A 378 -12.85 -4.48 13.75
CA LEU A 378 -12.82 -3.37 14.70
C LEU A 378 -14.20 -2.74 14.77
N THR A 379 -14.77 -2.65 15.98
CA THR A 379 -16.08 -2.01 16.24
C THR A 379 -15.93 -0.93 17.30
N PRO A 380 -16.67 0.17 17.24
CA PRO A 380 -16.60 1.23 18.25
C PRO A 380 -16.85 0.69 19.66
N LYS A 381 -16.21 1.34 20.67
CA LYS A 381 -16.51 1.11 22.08
C LYS A 381 -17.74 1.87 22.53
#